data_859db3b8f8c3808304a92fe06c1bbf41
#
_entry.id   859db3b8f8c3808304a92fe06c1bbf41
#
_cell.length_a   1.000
_cell.length_b   1.000
_cell.length_c   1.000
_cell.angle_alpha   90.00
_cell.angle_beta   90.00
_cell.angle_gamma   90.00
#
_symmetry.space_group_name_H-M   'P 1'
#
loop_
_entity.id
_entity.type
_entity.pdbx_description
1 polymer ?
#
loop_
_entity_poly.entity_id
_entity_poly.type
_entity_poly.pdbx_seq_one_letter_code
_entity_poly.pdbx_strand_id
1 'polypeptide(L)'
;MRIIRAPRWANEEKTHIICQFEYDDGRVLTASVTDTEEGNPDWKEILEVFSTEVIDENTKKDIELHNERKTQREEQQKQEEEIAKQNILFLAKSEAFDLDIIRDSSYTDLKSNLRKASSLTEIHAYAGAIVALETLKNS
;
A
#
# COMPACT_ATOMS: atom_id res chain seq x y z
N MET A 1 4.51 -18.31 36.69
CA MET A 1 4.48 -19.18 35.51
C MET A 1 4.11 -18.35 34.29
N ARG A 2 4.61 -18.66 33.13
CA ARG A 2 4.30 -17.94 31.90
C ARG A 2 3.73 -18.88 30.84
N ILE A 3 2.94 -18.34 29.92
CA ILE A 3 2.39 -19.09 28.80
C ILE A 3 3.14 -18.67 27.54
N ILE A 4 3.58 -19.64 26.77
CA ILE A 4 4.25 -19.42 25.48
C ILE A 4 3.17 -19.48 24.40
N ARG A 5 3.10 -18.44 23.57
CA ARG A 5 2.11 -18.35 22.49
C ARG A 5 2.75 -18.13 21.14
N ALA A 6 2.19 -18.76 20.13
CA ALA A 6 2.46 -18.51 18.71
C ALA A 6 3.97 -18.55 18.35
N PRO A 7 4.71 -19.61 18.72
CA PRO A 7 6.10 -19.72 18.32
C PRO A 7 6.19 -19.93 16.80
N ARG A 8 7.10 -19.20 16.17
CA ARG A 8 7.39 -19.33 14.74
C ARG A 8 8.87 -19.12 14.48
N TRP A 9 9.36 -19.67 13.38
CA TRP A 9 10.74 -19.43 12.99
C TRP A 9 10.91 -18.01 12.46
N ALA A 10 11.97 -17.34 12.91
CA ALA A 10 12.30 -15.99 12.43
C ALA A 10 13.11 -16.03 11.15
N ASN A 11 13.72 -17.17 10.82
CA ASN A 11 14.56 -17.34 9.64
C ASN A 11 14.40 -18.72 9.03
N GLU A 12 14.85 -18.90 7.81
CA GLU A 12 14.77 -20.18 7.08
C GLU A 12 15.70 -21.23 7.69
N GLU A 13 16.81 -20.82 8.29
CA GLU A 13 17.78 -21.71 8.94
C GLU A 13 17.26 -22.32 10.23
N LYS A 14 16.14 -21.84 10.75
CA LYS A 14 15.51 -22.30 11.98
C LYS A 14 16.42 -22.16 13.21
N THR A 15 17.17 -21.07 13.25
CA THR A 15 18.08 -20.77 14.36
C THR A 15 17.47 -19.80 15.39
N HIS A 16 16.39 -19.12 15.02
CA HIS A 16 15.72 -18.13 15.86
C HIS A 16 14.22 -18.42 15.87
N ILE A 17 13.64 -18.39 17.08
CA ILE A 17 12.19 -18.51 17.27
C ILE A 17 11.66 -17.18 17.79
N ILE A 18 10.61 -16.65 17.17
CA ILE A 18 9.86 -15.52 17.70
C ILE A 18 8.60 -16.07 18.34
N CYS A 19 8.36 -15.68 19.58
CA CYS A 19 7.17 -16.11 20.32
C CYS A 19 6.71 -15.00 21.26
N GLN A 20 5.54 -15.20 21.85
CA GLN A 20 5.02 -14.33 22.89
C GLN A 20 5.05 -15.06 24.21
N PHE A 21 5.53 -14.37 25.27
CA PHE A 21 5.45 -14.83 26.62
C PHE A 21 4.38 -14.01 27.34
N GLU A 22 3.37 -14.70 27.86
CA GLU A 22 2.32 -14.09 28.68
C GLU A 22 2.56 -14.46 30.13
N TYR A 23 2.74 -13.44 30.97
CA TYR A 23 3.02 -13.62 32.40
C TYR A 23 1.76 -13.54 33.25
N ASP A 24 1.81 -14.07 34.47
CA ASP A 24 0.68 -14.12 35.40
C ASP A 24 0.10 -12.73 35.73
N ASP A 25 0.89 -11.67 35.60
CA ASP A 25 0.45 -10.30 35.84
C ASP A 25 -0.22 -9.64 34.62
N GLY A 26 -0.43 -10.40 33.54
CA GLY A 26 -1.06 -9.92 32.31
C GLY A 26 -0.12 -9.30 31.30
N ARG A 27 1.17 -9.20 31.60
CA ARG A 27 2.15 -8.67 30.63
C ARG A 27 2.36 -9.69 29.50
N VAL A 28 2.45 -9.18 28.27
CA VAL A 28 2.77 -9.96 27.09
C VAL A 28 4.02 -9.37 26.43
N LEU A 29 5.04 -10.19 26.30
CA LEU A 29 6.30 -9.78 25.66
C LEU A 29 6.54 -10.62 24.41
N THR A 30 6.90 -9.96 23.32
CA THR A 30 7.38 -10.62 22.12
C THR A 30 8.89 -10.79 22.24
N ALA A 31 9.38 -11.99 22.08
CA ALA A 31 10.79 -12.30 22.23
C ALA A 31 11.32 -13.08 21.02
N SER A 32 12.59 -12.82 20.70
CA SER A 32 13.35 -13.63 19.75
C SER A 32 14.33 -14.49 20.55
N VAL A 33 14.24 -15.79 20.40
CA VAL A 33 15.00 -16.77 21.18
C VAL A 33 15.91 -17.54 20.25
N THR A 34 17.18 -17.65 20.64
CA THR A 34 18.18 -18.45 19.92
C THR A 34 18.69 -19.55 20.82
N ASP A 35 19.12 -20.66 20.23
CA ASP A 35 19.87 -21.66 20.99
C ASP A 35 21.34 -21.22 21.06
N THR A 36 22.02 -21.61 22.13
CA THR A 36 23.44 -21.33 22.36
C THR A 36 24.20 -22.63 22.59
N GLU A 37 25.53 -22.58 22.46
CA GLU A 37 26.38 -23.75 22.74
C GLU A 37 26.19 -24.29 24.15
N GLU A 38 25.96 -23.41 25.11
CA GLU A 38 25.68 -23.73 26.49
C GLU A 38 24.24 -24.17 26.75
N GLY A 39 23.37 -23.95 25.75
CA GLY A 39 21.94 -24.19 25.82
C GLY A 39 21.17 -22.99 26.40
N ASN A 40 20.04 -22.66 25.76
CA ASN A 40 19.15 -21.61 26.22
C ASN A 40 17.91 -22.24 26.84
N PRO A 41 17.63 -22.03 28.16
CA PRO A 41 16.44 -22.60 28.80
C PRO A 41 15.13 -22.24 28.11
N ASP A 42 15.02 -21.02 27.58
CA ASP A 42 13.82 -20.57 26.86
C ASP A 42 13.62 -21.36 25.56
N TRP A 43 14.70 -21.61 24.83
CA TRP A 43 14.67 -22.42 23.61
C TRP A 43 14.19 -23.85 23.93
N LYS A 44 14.72 -24.46 24.97
CA LYS A 44 14.34 -25.79 25.39
C LYS A 44 12.88 -25.86 25.82
N GLU A 45 12.41 -24.87 26.58
CA GLU A 45 11.02 -24.78 27.03
C GLU A 45 10.06 -24.69 25.86
N ILE A 46 10.38 -23.88 24.87
CA ILE A 46 9.56 -23.76 23.66
C ILE A 46 9.44 -25.11 22.94
N LEU A 47 10.55 -25.80 22.75
CA LEU A 47 10.57 -27.07 22.03
C LEU A 47 9.95 -28.21 22.83
N GLU A 48 9.87 -28.11 24.17
CA GLU A 48 9.15 -29.06 25.01
C GLU A 48 7.63 -28.90 24.92
N VAL A 49 7.17 -27.63 24.82
CA VAL A 49 5.74 -27.31 24.75
C VAL A 49 5.19 -27.45 23.33
N PHE A 50 5.98 -27.07 22.34
CA PHE A 50 5.58 -27.08 20.93
C PHE A 50 6.51 -27.98 20.11
N SER A 51 5.94 -28.87 19.29
CA SER A 51 6.72 -29.63 18.33
C SER A 51 7.23 -28.71 17.21
N THR A 52 8.31 -29.12 16.55
CA THR A 52 8.85 -28.39 15.39
C THR A 52 7.82 -28.30 14.26
N GLU A 53 6.95 -29.31 14.12
CA GLU A 53 5.86 -29.31 13.14
C GLU A 53 4.85 -28.20 13.39
N VAL A 54 4.51 -27.94 14.65
CA VAL A 54 3.61 -26.83 15.04
C VAL A 54 4.27 -25.48 14.76
N ILE A 55 5.55 -25.34 15.04
CA ILE A 55 6.32 -24.12 14.77
C ILE A 55 6.39 -23.88 13.26
N ASP A 56 6.62 -24.91 12.46
CA ASP A 56 6.62 -24.85 10.99
C ASP A 56 5.26 -24.39 10.46
N GLU A 57 4.17 -24.93 10.98
CA GLU A 57 2.80 -24.55 10.59
C GLU A 57 2.48 -23.11 10.95
N ASN A 58 2.87 -22.67 12.15
CA ASN A 58 2.69 -21.27 12.58
C ASN A 58 3.48 -20.31 11.70
N THR A 59 4.69 -20.70 11.32
CA THR A 59 5.55 -19.92 10.43
C THR A 59 4.92 -19.77 9.06
N LYS A 60 4.39 -20.84 8.51
CA LYS A 60 3.70 -20.83 7.21
C LYS A 60 2.49 -19.89 7.22
N LYS A 61 1.66 -19.99 8.26
CA LYS A 61 0.48 -19.12 8.42
C LYS A 61 0.87 -17.65 8.56
N ASP A 62 1.95 -17.36 9.28
CA ASP A 62 2.45 -15.99 9.46
C ASP A 62 2.93 -15.40 8.13
N ILE A 63 3.66 -16.17 7.34
CA ILE A 63 4.13 -15.76 6.01
C ILE A 63 2.94 -15.48 5.07
N GLU A 64 1.95 -16.37 5.05
CA GLU A 64 0.75 -16.23 4.23
C GLU A 64 -0.02 -14.95 4.59
N LEU A 65 -0.20 -14.71 5.88
CA LEU A 65 -0.89 -13.52 6.38
C LEU A 65 -0.13 -12.24 6.04
N HIS A 66 1.19 -12.26 6.19
CA HIS A 66 2.04 -11.12 5.84
C HIS A 66 1.96 -10.79 4.34
N ASN A 67 1.98 -11.81 3.48
CA ASN A 67 1.87 -11.66 2.04
C ASN A 67 0.49 -11.12 1.63
N GLU A 68 -0.59 -11.59 2.26
CA GLU A 68 -1.94 -11.07 2.03
C GLU A 68 -2.04 -9.59 2.38
N ARG A 69 -1.50 -9.19 3.53
CA ARG A 69 -1.48 -7.79 3.97
C ARG A 69 -0.68 -6.91 3.02
N LYS A 70 0.45 -7.41 2.55
CA LYS A 70 1.29 -6.71 1.59
C LYS A 70 0.55 -6.47 0.27
N THR A 71 -0.12 -7.51 -0.26
CA THR A 71 -0.92 -7.42 -1.47
C THR A 71 -2.05 -6.41 -1.32
N GLN A 72 -2.78 -6.44 -0.19
CA GLN A 72 -3.85 -5.50 0.11
C GLN A 72 -3.35 -4.05 0.16
N ARG A 73 -2.20 -3.81 0.77
CA ARG A 73 -1.58 -2.48 0.82
C ARG A 73 -1.20 -1.97 -0.57
N GLU A 74 -0.63 -2.85 -1.39
CA GLU A 74 -0.26 -2.50 -2.77
C GLU A 74 -1.47 -2.15 -3.61
N GLU A 75 -2.56 -2.91 -3.50
CA GLU A 75 -3.81 -2.64 -4.19
C GLU A 75 -4.44 -1.33 -3.73
N GLN A 76 -4.47 -1.08 -2.42
CA GLN A 76 -4.99 0.15 -1.85
C GLN A 76 -4.19 1.36 -2.32
N GLN A 77 -2.87 1.24 -2.33
CA GLN A 77 -1.98 2.30 -2.80
C GLN A 77 -2.22 2.63 -4.27
N LYS A 78 -2.40 1.61 -5.12
CA LYS A 78 -2.74 1.80 -6.54
C LYS A 78 -4.07 2.52 -6.72
N GLN A 79 -5.07 2.17 -5.93
CA GLN A 79 -6.38 2.83 -5.96
C GLN A 79 -6.28 4.29 -5.54
N GLU A 80 -5.53 4.58 -4.48
CA GLU A 80 -5.31 5.95 -3.99
C GLU A 80 -4.57 6.80 -5.04
N GLU A 81 -3.56 6.25 -5.69
CA GLU A 81 -2.82 6.91 -6.76
C GLU A 81 -3.74 7.21 -7.96
N GLU A 82 -4.59 6.28 -8.35
CA GLU A 82 -5.54 6.47 -9.45
C GLU A 82 -6.57 7.56 -9.12
N ILE A 83 -7.13 7.56 -7.91
CA ILE A 83 -8.05 8.60 -7.45
C ILE A 83 -7.38 9.97 -7.45
N ALA A 84 -6.14 10.05 -6.93
CA ALA A 84 -5.37 11.30 -6.91
C ALA A 84 -5.13 11.82 -8.33
N LYS A 85 -4.78 10.93 -9.26
CA LYS A 85 -4.59 11.27 -10.67
C LYS A 85 -5.87 11.82 -11.30
N GLN A 86 -7.00 11.15 -11.08
CA GLN A 86 -8.30 11.60 -11.59
C GLN A 86 -8.70 12.95 -11.02
N ASN A 87 -8.43 13.19 -9.73
CA ASN A 87 -8.72 14.49 -9.10
C ASN A 87 -7.88 15.61 -9.71
N ILE A 88 -6.60 15.37 -10.00
CA ILE A 88 -5.73 16.34 -10.67
C ILE A 88 -6.28 16.69 -12.06
N LEU A 89 -6.69 15.69 -12.82
CA LEU A 89 -7.28 15.88 -14.16
C LEU A 89 -8.59 16.66 -14.08
N PHE A 90 -9.45 16.33 -13.13
CA PHE A 90 -10.72 17.02 -12.90
C PHE A 90 -10.49 18.50 -12.59
N LEU A 91 -9.56 18.80 -11.67
CA LEU A 91 -9.23 20.19 -11.31
C LEU A 91 -8.67 20.97 -12.51
N ALA A 92 -7.77 20.37 -13.26
CA ALA A 92 -7.20 21.01 -14.44
C ALA A 92 -8.27 21.34 -15.50
N LYS A 93 -9.20 20.42 -15.74
CA LYS A 93 -10.33 20.63 -16.65
C LYS A 93 -11.25 21.73 -16.12
N SER A 94 -11.57 21.72 -14.83
CA SER A 94 -12.39 22.74 -14.20
C SER A 94 -11.77 24.14 -14.33
N GLU A 95 -10.47 24.24 -14.08
CA GLU A 95 -9.73 25.50 -14.25
C GLU A 95 -9.77 26.00 -15.71
N ALA A 96 -9.61 25.08 -16.67
CA ALA A 96 -9.69 25.44 -18.08
C ALA A 96 -11.08 25.98 -18.45
N PHE A 97 -12.15 25.33 -18.02
CA PHE A 97 -13.52 25.77 -18.30
C PHE A 97 -13.97 26.98 -17.48
N ASP A 98 -13.23 27.36 -16.45
CA ASP A 98 -13.45 28.64 -15.74
C ASP A 98 -13.00 29.85 -16.57
N LEU A 99 -12.13 29.64 -17.56
CA LEU A 99 -11.74 30.70 -18.49
C LEU A 99 -12.87 30.95 -19.47
N ASP A 100 -13.34 32.18 -19.55
CA ASP A 100 -14.43 32.59 -20.44
C ASP A 100 -14.13 32.26 -21.91
N ILE A 101 -12.90 32.47 -22.33
CA ILE A 101 -12.44 32.19 -23.70
C ILE A 101 -12.62 30.72 -24.10
N ILE A 102 -12.50 29.82 -23.15
CA ILE A 102 -12.71 28.37 -23.37
C ILE A 102 -14.19 28.02 -23.20
N ARG A 103 -14.79 28.44 -22.10
CA ARG A 103 -16.19 28.13 -21.80
C ARG A 103 -17.13 28.59 -22.92
N ASP A 104 -16.93 29.80 -23.43
CA ASP A 104 -17.79 30.41 -24.42
C ASP A 104 -17.36 30.16 -25.87
N SER A 105 -16.30 29.35 -26.05
CA SER A 105 -15.78 29.02 -27.39
C SER A 105 -16.77 28.25 -28.23
N SER A 106 -16.79 28.56 -29.52
CA SER A 106 -17.59 27.86 -30.53
C SER A 106 -16.92 26.58 -31.08
N TYR A 107 -15.68 26.32 -30.69
CA TYR A 107 -14.95 25.13 -31.11
C TYR A 107 -15.37 23.93 -30.27
N THR A 108 -16.58 23.40 -30.54
CA THR A 108 -17.23 22.36 -29.74
C THR A 108 -16.46 21.03 -29.76
N ASP A 109 -15.81 20.70 -30.88
CA ASP A 109 -15.01 19.46 -30.98
C ASP A 109 -13.79 19.52 -30.06
N LEU A 110 -13.10 20.65 -29.98
CA LEU A 110 -11.97 20.84 -29.09
C LEU A 110 -12.41 20.85 -27.62
N LYS A 111 -13.55 21.45 -27.31
CA LYS A 111 -14.12 21.43 -25.95
C LYS A 111 -14.49 20.00 -25.55
N SER A 112 -15.07 19.20 -26.47
CA SER A 112 -15.37 17.79 -26.21
C SER A 112 -14.09 16.99 -25.95
N ASN A 113 -13.06 17.18 -26.77
CA ASN A 113 -11.77 16.53 -26.57
C ASN A 113 -11.12 16.91 -25.23
N LEU A 114 -11.25 18.16 -24.82
CA LEU A 114 -10.78 18.65 -23.53
C LEU A 114 -11.48 17.92 -22.38
N ARG A 115 -12.79 17.74 -22.45
CA ARG A 115 -13.57 17.00 -21.43
C ARG A 115 -13.14 15.53 -21.34
N LYS A 116 -12.77 14.94 -22.48
CA LYS A 116 -12.37 13.52 -22.56
C LYS A 116 -10.88 13.28 -22.33
N ALA A 117 -10.09 14.34 -22.19
CA ALA A 117 -8.64 14.23 -22.03
C ALA A 117 -8.27 13.33 -20.85
N SER A 118 -7.28 12.49 -21.06
CA SER A 118 -6.81 11.51 -20.07
C SER A 118 -5.44 11.83 -19.45
N SER A 119 -4.85 12.97 -19.83
CA SER A 119 -3.57 13.43 -19.29
C SER A 119 -3.52 14.94 -19.20
N LEU A 120 -2.66 15.49 -18.35
CA LEU A 120 -2.41 16.93 -18.26
C LEU A 120 -1.89 17.49 -19.57
N THR A 121 -1.05 16.75 -20.28
CA THR A 121 -0.52 17.15 -21.58
C THR A 121 -1.65 17.37 -22.59
N GLU A 122 -2.61 16.46 -22.66
CA GLU A 122 -3.79 16.59 -23.52
C GLU A 122 -4.65 17.78 -23.11
N ILE A 123 -4.88 17.99 -21.81
CA ILE A 123 -5.65 19.13 -21.29
C ILE A 123 -5.01 20.43 -21.73
N HIS A 124 -3.71 20.57 -21.54
CA HIS A 124 -2.99 21.78 -21.94
C HIS A 124 -2.97 21.98 -23.45
N ALA A 125 -2.84 20.90 -24.22
CA ALA A 125 -2.86 20.97 -25.68
C ALA A 125 -4.21 21.45 -26.20
N TYR A 126 -5.32 20.88 -25.74
CA TYR A 126 -6.66 21.27 -26.19
C TYR A 126 -7.06 22.65 -25.69
N ALA A 127 -6.77 22.96 -24.43
CA ALA A 127 -7.04 24.28 -23.87
C ALA A 127 -6.23 25.36 -24.61
N GLY A 128 -4.95 25.11 -24.83
CA GLY A 128 -4.07 26.00 -25.58
C GLY A 128 -4.52 26.23 -27.02
N ALA A 129 -4.98 25.16 -27.69
CA ALA A 129 -5.52 25.23 -29.04
C ALA A 129 -6.78 26.14 -29.12
N ILE A 130 -7.70 25.98 -28.16
CA ILE A 130 -8.91 26.79 -28.08
C ILE A 130 -8.53 28.26 -27.88
N VAL A 131 -7.66 28.55 -26.92
CA VAL A 131 -7.21 29.91 -26.63
C VAL A 131 -6.54 30.54 -27.85
N ALA A 132 -5.68 29.82 -28.54
CA ALA A 132 -4.97 30.28 -29.72
C ALA A 132 -5.95 30.61 -30.86
N LEU A 133 -6.90 29.71 -31.15
CA LEU A 133 -7.88 29.87 -32.20
C LEU A 133 -8.85 31.04 -31.90
N GLU A 134 -9.33 31.16 -30.68
CA GLU A 134 -10.20 32.26 -30.27
C GLU A 134 -9.46 33.60 -30.33
N THR A 135 -8.20 33.62 -29.93
CA THR A 135 -7.36 34.82 -29.99
C THR A 135 -7.16 35.26 -31.44
N LEU A 136 -6.89 34.34 -32.37
CA LEU A 136 -6.74 34.64 -33.80
C LEU A 136 -8.04 35.14 -34.40
N LYS A 137 -9.16 34.57 -33.99
CA LYS A 137 -10.50 34.97 -34.48
C LYS A 137 -10.86 36.40 -34.07
N ASN A 138 -10.37 36.86 -32.91
CA ASN A 138 -10.65 38.19 -32.36
C ASN A 138 -9.59 39.25 -32.73
N SER A 139 -8.58 38.88 -33.50
CA SER A 139 -7.52 39.81 -33.92
C SER A 139 -7.78 40.51 -35.27
#